data_5afe3a8702c5b8947a0bdb70b5bb1dd8
#
_entry.id   5afe3a8702c5b8947a0bdb70b5bb1dd8
#
_cell.length_a   1.000
_cell.length_b   1.000
_cell.length_c   1.000
_cell.angle_alpha   90.00
_cell.angle_beta   90.00
_cell.angle_gamma   90.00
#
_symmetry.space_group_name_H-M   'P 1'
#
loop_
_entity.id
_entity.type
_entity.pdbx_description
1 polymer ?
#
loop_
_entity_poly.entity_id
_entity_poly.type
_entity_poly.pdbx_seq_one_letter_code
_entity_poly.pdbx_strand_id
1 'polypeptide(L)'
;YKGEPGLIDAFPRRSAAAAFICGYVRMALQNGMLYTTGQQGEAYLAYKLPGQKIRFRSVFPLAKALFGSMTLKELLRFASVMSRGGAGLRQQLDRERKPYLYVGLLCVPEPYQGKGYMRKALELAFAEGERLGVPAILDTDARSKCEKYLHLGMQLAGTRRFGSHSRLYDLIKYPAFAGEKGRESK
;
A
#
# COMPACT_ATOMS: atom_id res chain seq x y z
N TYR A 1 0.05 -5.35 15.96
CA TYR A 1 1.40 -4.83 15.65
C TYR A 1 1.95 -3.96 16.79
N LYS A 2 1.61 -4.34 18.03
CA LYS A 2 2.10 -3.64 19.22
C LYS A 2 3.61 -3.81 19.29
N GLY A 3 4.36 -2.69 19.29
CA GLY A 3 5.81 -2.66 19.52
C GLY A 3 6.71 -2.66 18.26
N GLU A 4 6.17 -2.81 17.05
CA GLU A 4 6.98 -2.62 15.84
C GLU A 4 6.89 -1.16 15.37
N PRO A 5 8.05 -0.47 15.17
CA PRO A 5 8.06 0.88 14.62
C PRO A 5 7.58 0.88 13.18
N GLY A 6 6.74 1.86 12.83
CA GLY A 6 6.12 1.91 11.52
C GLY A 6 5.79 3.31 11.03
N LEU A 7 5.02 3.41 9.95
CA LEU A 7 4.60 4.67 9.35
C LEU A 7 3.89 5.61 10.35
N ILE A 8 3.17 5.03 11.32
CA ILE A 8 2.47 5.80 12.36
C ILE A 8 3.45 6.64 13.18
N ASP A 9 4.68 6.15 13.39
CA ASP A 9 5.71 6.85 14.17
C ASP A 9 6.33 8.05 13.42
N ALA A 10 6.09 8.15 12.11
CA ALA A 10 6.47 9.33 11.34
C ALA A 10 5.53 10.54 11.60
N PHE A 11 4.34 10.29 12.13
CA PHE A 11 3.40 11.35 12.47
C PHE A 11 3.68 11.92 13.88
N PRO A 12 3.48 13.23 14.10
CA PRO A 12 3.74 13.86 15.39
C PRO A 12 2.77 13.38 16.49
N ARG A 13 1.60 12.89 16.11
CA ARG A 13 0.55 12.40 17.01
C ARG A 13 -0.43 11.46 16.30
N ARG A 14 -1.09 10.60 17.05
CA ARG A 14 -2.07 9.63 16.52
C ARG A 14 -3.24 10.30 15.78
N SER A 15 -3.68 11.47 16.22
CA SER A 15 -4.73 12.22 15.54
C SER A 15 -4.33 12.67 14.14
N ALA A 16 -3.07 13.04 13.92
CA ALA A 16 -2.55 13.39 12.59
C ALA A 16 -2.49 12.15 11.67
N ALA A 17 -2.05 11.00 12.20
CA ALA A 17 -2.08 9.75 11.46
C ALA A 17 -3.51 9.34 11.09
N ALA A 18 -4.46 9.45 12.01
CA ALA A 18 -5.87 9.16 11.75
C ALA A 18 -6.45 10.09 10.69
N ALA A 19 -6.16 11.40 10.76
CA ALA A 19 -6.60 12.38 9.76
C ALA A 19 -6.04 12.05 8.37
N PHE A 20 -4.75 11.67 8.29
CA PHE A 20 -4.12 11.23 7.04
C PHE A 20 -4.81 9.99 6.46
N ILE A 21 -5.03 8.95 7.27
CA ILE A 21 -5.71 7.71 6.84
C ILE A 21 -7.12 8.02 6.36
N CYS A 22 -7.90 8.83 7.10
CA CYS A 22 -9.23 9.26 6.68
C CYS A 22 -9.22 10.03 5.36
N GLY A 23 -8.26 10.94 5.17
CA GLY A 23 -8.04 11.68 3.91
C GLY A 23 -7.73 10.74 2.75
N TYR A 24 -6.84 9.76 2.97
CA TYR A 24 -6.49 8.74 1.99
C TYR A 24 -7.69 7.87 1.60
N VAL A 25 -8.46 7.38 2.57
CA VAL A 25 -9.66 6.56 2.32
C VAL A 25 -10.69 7.34 1.50
N ARG A 26 -10.93 8.62 1.82
CA ARG A 26 -11.83 9.49 1.03
C ARG A 26 -11.33 9.67 -0.39
N MET A 27 -10.04 9.90 -0.57
CA MET A 27 -9.42 9.99 -1.90
C MET A 27 -9.60 8.68 -2.67
N ALA A 28 -9.32 7.54 -2.05
CA ALA A 28 -9.46 6.22 -2.67
C ALA A 28 -10.92 5.96 -3.08
N LEU A 29 -11.89 6.26 -2.22
CA LEU A 29 -13.31 6.12 -2.49
C LEU A 29 -13.75 6.98 -3.69
N GLN A 30 -13.35 8.25 -3.72
CA GLN A 30 -13.70 9.18 -4.81
C GLN A 30 -13.11 8.77 -6.18
N ASN A 31 -12.06 7.97 -6.18
CA ASN A 31 -11.42 7.46 -7.40
C ASN A 31 -11.83 6.02 -7.76
N GLY A 32 -12.78 5.41 -7.03
CA GLY A 32 -13.19 4.02 -7.27
C GLY A 32 -12.07 3.02 -6.97
N MET A 33 -11.19 3.34 -6.02
CA MET A 33 -10.02 2.52 -5.65
C MET A 33 -10.24 1.75 -4.35
N LEU A 34 -11.37 1.94 -3.66
CA LEU A 34 -11.67 1.29 -2.38
C LEU A 34 -12.66 0.15 -2.58
N TYR A 35 -12.30 -1.02 -2.07
CA TYR A 35 -13.05 -2.27 -2.18
C TYR A 35 -13.28 -2.88 -0.80
N THR A 36 -14.30 -3.72 -0.67
CA THR A 36 -14.57 -4.48 0.54
C THR A 36 -14.84 -5.95 0.20
N THR A 37 -14.57 -6.85 1.13
CA THR A 37 -14.76 -8.30 0.95
C THR A 37 -16.21 -8.76 1.13
N GLY A 38 -17.08 -7.91 1.62
CA GLY A 38 -18.50 -8.24 1.82
C GLY A 38 -19.32 -7.03 2.24
N GLN A 39 -20.61 -7.25 2.46
CA GLN A 39 -21.57 -6.18 2.77
C GLN A 39 -21.39 -5.57 4.17
N GLN A 40 -20.78 -6.33 5.09
CA GLN A 40 -20.56 -5.89 6.47
C GLN A 40 -19.21 -5.16 6.66
N GLY A 41 -18.40 -5.04 5.59
CA GLY A 41 -17.10 -4.36 5.66
C GLY A 41 -16.05 -5.12 6.48
N GLU A 42 -15.96 -6.44 6.28
CA GLU A 42 -15.07 -7.33 7.03
C GLU A 42 -13.59 -7.07 6.75
N ALA A 43 -13.27 -6.60 5.54
CA ALA A 43 -11.97 -6.05 5.19
C ALA A 43 -12.10 -4.98 4.11
N TYR A 44 -11.20 -4.02 4.17
CA TYR A 44 -11.09 -2.94 3.19
C TYR A 44 -9.75 -3.00 2.49
N LEU A 45 -9.78 -2.87 1.19
CA LEU A 45 -8.61 -2.85 0.33
C LEU A 45 -8.68 -1.62 -0.58
N ALA A 46 -7.60 -0.85 -0.65
CA ALA A 46 -7.48 0.18 -1.68
C ALA A 46 -6.33 -0.18 -2.62
N TYR A 47 -6.63 -0.30 -3.91
CA TYR A 47 -5.62 -0.49 -4.94
C TYR A 47 -5.84 0.42 -6.13
N LYS A 48 -4.74 0.75 -6.79
CA LYS A 48 -4.68 1.58 -7.99
C LYS A 48 -4.33 0.71 -9.18
N LEU A 49 -5.12 0.81 -10.25
CA LEU A 49 -4.86 0.12 -11.51
C LEU A 49 -3.73 0.77 -12.31
N PRO A 50 -3.06 0.01 -13.22
CA PRO A 50 -2.11 0.58 -14.16
C PRO A 50 -2.74 1.72 -14.97
N GLY A 51 -2.04 2.83 -15.09
CA GLY A 51 -2.53 3.99 -15.85
C GLY A 51 -3.71 4.75 -15.23
N GLN A 52 -4.31 4.28 -14.14
CA GLN A 52 -5.41 4.98 -13.47
C GLN A 52 -4.95 6.34 -12.96
N LYS A 53 -5.60 7.41 -13.42
CA LYS A 53 -5.33 8.78 -13.00
C LYS A 53 -6.14 9.11 -11.74
N ILE A 54 -5.46 9.67 -10.74
CA ILE A 54 -6.11 10.24 -9.55
C ILE A 54 -6.66 11.61 -9.92
N ARG A 55 -7.94 11.85 -9.66
CA ARG A 55 -8.58 13.15 -9.91
C ARG A 55 -7.95 14.20 -8.98
N PHE A 56 -7.52 15.32 -9.52
CA PHE A 56 -6.89 16.40 -8.73
C PHE A 56 -7.73 16.82 -7.52
N ARG A 57 -9.04 17.00 -7.72
CA ARG A 57 -9.97 17.37 -6.64
C ARG A 57 -10.07 16.35 -5.51
N SER A 58 -9.82 15.07 -5.78
CA SER A 58 -9.86 14.02 -4.76
C SER A 58 -8.65 14.01 -3.83
N VAL A 59 -7.56 14.70 -4.19
CA VAL A 59 -6.39 14.87 -3.33
C VAL A 59 -6.64 15.92 -2.24
N PHE A 60 -7.63 16.81 -2.43
CA PHE A 60 -7.92 17.89 -1.50
C PHE A 60 -8.26 17.41 -0.06
N PRO A 61 -9.06 16.35 0.17
CA PRO A 61 -9.31 15.83 1.52
C PRO A 61 -8.02 15.39 2.22
N LEU A 62 -7.08 14.78 1.47
CA LEU A 62 -5.79 14.34 2.01
C LEU A 62 -4.90 15.54 2.37
N ALA A 63 -4.81 16.52 1.47
CA ALA A 63 -4.08 17.76 1.73
C ALA A 63 -4.66 18.51 2.93
N LYS A 64 -5.99 18.70 2.99
CA LYS A 64 -6.69 19.31 4.12
C LYS A 64 -6.40 18.57 5.43
N ALA A 65 -6.38 17.25 5.42
CA ALA A 65 -6.07 16.45 6.60
C ALA A 65 -4.64 16.70 7.11
N LEU A 66 -3.66 16.73 6.21
CA LEU A 66 -2.26 17.01 6.56
C LEU A 66 -2.08 18.45 7.09
N PHE A 67 -2.51 19.45 6.33
CA PHE A 67 -2.38 20.87 6.72
C PHE A 67 -3.22 21.24 7.94
N GLY A 68 -4.36 20.59 8.15
CA GLY A 68 -5.22 20.84 9.32
C GLY A 68 -4.79 20.11 10.59
N SER A 69 -3.93 19.10 10.47
CA SER A 69 -3.50 18.28 11.61
C SER A 69 -2.02 18.43 12.00
N MET A 70 -1.22 19.14 11.20
CA MET A 70 0.23 19.27 11.36
C MET A 70 0.66 20.72 11.12
N THR A 71 1.63 21.17 11.90
CA THR A 71 2.32 22.45 11.66
C THR A 71 3.24 22.33 10.43
N LEU A 72 3.63 23.47 9.85
CA LEU A 72 4.57 23.49 8.71
C LEU A 72 5.89 22.75 9.02
N LYS A 73 6.42 22.93 10.23
CA LYS A 73 7.64 22.23 10.69
C LYS A 73 7.44 20.71 10.74
N GLU A 74 6.29 20.27 11.24
CA GLU A 74 5.94 18.85 11.30
C GLU A 74 5.73 18.25 9.89
N LEU A 75 5.11 19.01 8.98
CA LEU A 75 4.96 18.62 7.58
C LEU A 75 6.30 18.45 6.87
N LEU A 76 7.22 19.40 7.05
CA LEU A 76 8.58 19.33 6.48
C LEU A 76 9.34 18.13 7.04
N ARG A 77 9.23 17.87 8.36
CA ARG A 77 9.83 16.68 8.99
C ARG A 77 9.23 15.39 8.43
N PHE A 78 7.92 15.31 8.33
CA PHE A 78 7.21 14.17 7.74
C PHE A 78 7.66 13.92 6.29
N ALA A 79 7.67 14.96 5.45
CA ALA A 79 8.15 14.87 4.07
C ALA A 79 9.61 14.40 3.99
N SER A 80 10.48 14.91 4.87
CA SER A 80 11.88 14.46 4.96
C SER A 80 12.00 12.98 5.35
N VAL A 81 11.19 12.51 6.30
CA VAL A 81 11.17 11.08 6.68
C VAL A 81 10.68 10.23 5.51
N MET A 82 9.60 10.64 4.84
CA MET A 82 9.05 9.93 3.68
C MET A 82 10.04 9.86 2.50
N SER A 83 10.80 10.93 2.25
CA SER A 83 11.80 10.99 1.16
C SER A 83 13.03 10.13 1.42
N ARG A 84 13.40 9.90 2.68
CA ARG A 84 14.57 9.09 3.06
C ARG A 84 14.40 7.59 2.80
N GLY A 85 13.19 7.12 2.54
CA GLY A 85 12.91 5.73 2.20
C GLY A 85 13.54 5.25 0.90
N GLY A 86 14.15 6.15 0.12
CA GLY A 86 14.78 5.83 -1.16
C GLY A 86 13.78 5.44 -2.25
N ALA A 87 14.32 5.08 -3.40
CA ALA A 87 13.50 4.58 -4.52
C ALA A 87 13.01 3.16 -4.20
N GLY A 88 11.72 3.02 -3.91
CA GLY A 88 11.09 1.71 -3.74
C GLY A 88 10.75 1.05 -5.06
N LEU A 89 10.24 -0.18 -4.97
CA LEU A 89 9.82 -0.98 -6.12
C LEU A 89 8.89 -0.21 -7.06
N ARG A 90 7.93 0.55 -6.51
CA ARG A 90 7.02 1.37 -7.30
C ARG A 90 7.76 2.37 -8.18
N GLN A 91 8.72 3.12 -7.63
CA GLN A 91 9.50 4.11 -8.39
C GLN A 91 10.42 3.44 -9.43
N GLN A 92 10.92 2.25 -9.13
CA GLN A 92 11.68 1.46 -10.10
C GLN A 92 10.81 1.08 -11.28
N LEU A 93 9.64 0.49 -11.05
CA LEU A 93 8.71 0.10 -12.10
C LEU A 93 8.21 1.32 -12.92
N ASP A 94 7.97 2.47 -12.27
CA ASP A 94 7.63 3.72 -12.95
C ASP A 94 8.74 4.19 -13.90
N ARG A 95 10.02 4.14 -13.48
CA ARG A 95 11.18 4.47 -14.33
C ARG A 95 11.33 3.51 -15.51
N GLU A 96 11.08 2.22 -15.27
CA GLU A 96 11.12 1.17 -16.28
C GLU A 96 9.86 1.16 -17.16
N ARG A 97 8.89 2.01 -16.89
CA ARG A 97 7.57 2.06 -17.56
C ARG A 97 6.84 0.72 -17.56
N LYS A 98 7.09 -0.10 -16.55
CA LYS A 98 6.41 -1.38 -16.35
C LYS A 98 5.08 -1.19 -15.65
N PRO A 99 3.97 -1.68 -16.21
CA PRO A 99 2.67 -1.57 -15.57
C PRO A 99 2.59 -2.46 -14.32
N TYR A 100 1.88 -2.00 -13.29
CA TYR A 100 1.62 -2.72 -12.06
C TYR A 100 0.31 -2.27 -11.42
N LEU A 101 -0.27 -3.12 -10.58
CA LEU A 101 -1.34 -2.80 -9.66
C LEU A 101 -0.72 -2.49 -8.29
N TYR A 102 -1.03 -1.31 -7.71
CA TYR A 102 -0.48 -0.90 -6.42
C TYR A 102 -1.53 -0.98 -5.32
N VAL A 103 -1.31 -1.85 -4.33
CA VAL A 103 -2.12 -1.94 -3.11
C VAL A 103 -1.59 -0.93 -2.10
N GLY A 104 -2.35 0.13 -1.86
CA GLY A 104 -1.95 1.23 -0.97
C GLY A 104 -2.56 1.18 0.42
N LEU A 105 -3.61 0.37 0.63
CA LEU A 105 -4.23 0.16 1.95
C LEU A 105 -4.82 -1.24 2.03
N LEU A 106 -4.61 -1.89 3.17
CA LEU A 106 -5.33 -3.08 3.58
C LEU A 106 -5.66 -2.96 5.07
N CYS A 107 -6.94 -3.05 5.39
CA CYS A 107 -7.43 -2.95 6.75
C CYS A 107 -8.46 -4.05 7.04
N VAL A 108 -8.27 -4.79 8.13
CA VAL A 108 -9.23 -5.74 8.66
C VAL A 108 -9.63 -5.26 10.06
N PRO A 109 -10.88 -4.82 10.27
CA PRO A 109 -11.37 -4.42 11.58
C PRO A 109 -11.21 -5.52 12.61
N GLU A 110 -10.99 -5.15 13.88
CA GLU A 110 -10.63 -6.07 14.96
C GLU A 110 -11.57 -7.29 15.08
N PRO A 111 -12.92 -7.15 14.99
CA PRO A 111 -13.83 -8.31 15.10
C PRO A 111 -13.66 -9.36 13.99
N TYR A 112 -13.02 -9.01 12.90
CA TYR A 112 -12.81 -9.86 11.71
C TYR A 112 -11.38 -10.38 11.57
N GLN A 113 -10.45 -9.95 12.46
CA GLN A 113 -9.07 -10.41 12.43
C GLN A 113 -8.97 -11.90 12.78
N GLY A 114 -7.96 -12.59 12.23
CA GLY A 114 -7.76 -14.03 12.44
C GLY A 114 -8.71 -14.94 11.65
N LYS A 115 -9.68 -14.39 10.91
CA LYS A 115 -10.73 -15.14 10.17
C LYS A 115 -10.48 -15.23 8.65
N GLY A 116 -9.26 -14.98 8.19
CA GLY A 116 -8.90 -15.11 6.77
C GLY A 116 -9.28 -13.92 5.87
N TYR A 117 -9.88 -12.86 6.39
CA TYR A 117 -10.33 -11.72 5.58
C TYR A 117 -9.18 -10.93 4.93
N MET A 118 -7.98 -10.93 5.52
CA MET A 118 -6.79 -10.37 4.87
C MET A 118 -6.49 -11.08 3.54
N ARG A 119 -6.56 -12.41 3.52
CA ARG A 119 -6.38 -13.23 2.31
C ARG A 119 -7.45 -12.89 1.28
N LYS A 120 -8.73 -12.94 1.68
CA LYS A 120 -9.85 -12.64 0.78
C LYS A 120 -9.74 -11.25 0.14
N ALA A 121 -9.31 -10.24 0.90
CA ALA A 121 -9.10 -8.90 0.37
C ALA A 121 -7.97 -8.86 -0.66
N LEU A 122 -6.82 -9.48 -0.38
CA LEU A 122 -5.70 -9.52 -1.31
C LEU A 122 -6.01 -10.31 -2.58
N GLU A 123 -6.81 -11.37 -2.49
CA GLU A 123 -7.25 -12.15 -3.64
C GLU A 123 -8.00 -11.28 -4.67
N LEU A 124 -8.72 -10.24 -4.25
CA LEU A 124 -9.33 -9.26 -5.17
C LEU A 124 -8.27 -8.54 -6.02
N ALA A 125 -7.19 -8.07 -5.39
CA ALA A 125 -6.10 -7.40 -6.10
C ALA A 125 -5.30 -8.39 -6.95
N PHE A 126 -5.09 -9.60 -6.48
CA PHE A 126 -4.35 -10.63 -7.21
C PHE A 126 -5.12 -11.08 -8.46
N ALA A 127 -6.43 -11.35 -8.32
CA ALA A 127 -7.29 -11.71 -9.45
C ALA A 127 -7.33 -10.60 -10.52
N GLU A 128 -7.34 -9.34 -10.09
CA GLU A 128 -7.29 -8.21 -11.01
C GLU A 128 -5.91 -8.08 -11.69
N GLY A 129 -4.82 -8.33 -10.95
CA GLY A 129 -3.47 -8.40 -11.51
C GLY A 129 -3.33 -9.52 -12.55
N GLU A 130 -3.87 -10.71 -12.27
CA GLU A 130 -3.95 -11.83 -13.22
C GLU A 130 -4.72 -11.44 -14.48
N ARG A 131 -5.92 -10.87 -14.32
CA ARG A 131 -6.78 -10.43 -15.43
C ARG A 131 -6.09 -9.43 -16.34
N LEU A 132 -5.28 -8.54 -15.77
CA LEU A 132 -4.55 -7.49 -16.51
C LEU A 132 -3.16 -7.94 -16.99
N GLY A 133 -2.68 -9.12 -16.58
CA GLY A 133 -1.33 -9.59 -16.88
C GLY A 133 -0.23 -8.74 -16.24
N VAL A 134 -0.50 -8.12 -15.08
CA VAL A 134 0.46 -7.23 -14.40
C VAL A 134 0.69 -7.67 -12.96
N PRO A 135 1.90 -7.43 -12.40
CA PRO A 135 2.15 -7.75 -11.01
C PRO A 135 1.34 -6.86 -10.07
N ALA A 136 0.92 -7.43 -8.93
CA ALA A 136 0.42 -6.69 -7.79
C ALA A 136 1.59 -6.38 -6.85
N ILE A 137 1.75 -5.12 -6.47
CA ILE A 137 2.79 -4.67 -5.55
C ILE A 137 2.22 -3.95 -4.34
N LEU A 138 2.92 -4.04 -3.23
CA LEU A 138 2.68 -3.24 -2.03
C LEU A 138 3.98 -3.01 -1.27
N ASP A 139 3.96 -2.06 -0.35
CA ASP A 139 5.00 -1.91 0.65
C ASP A 139 4.40 -1.96 2.07
N THR A 140 5.18 -2.44 3.03
CA THR A 140 4.77 -2.53 4.43
C THR A 140 5.92 -2.17 5.36
N ASP A 141 5.57 -1.62 6.50
CA ASP A 141 6.48 -1.06 7.51
C ASP A 141 6.80 -2.03 8.66
N ALA A 142 6.10 -3.16 8.75
CA ALA A 142 6.27 -4.11 9.82
C ALA A 142 6.72 -5.49 9.29
N ARG A 143 7.73 -6.08 9.95
CA ARG A 143 8.23 -7.42 9.59
C ARG A 143 7.15 -8.48 9.71
N SER A 144 6.37 -8.43 10.77
CA SER A 144 5.26 -9.36 10.99
C SER A 144 4.17 -9.28 9.90
N LYS A 145 3.95 -8.09 9.31
CA LYS A 145 3.08 -7.93 8.15
C LYS A 145 3.73 -8.50 6.89
N CYS A 146 5.02 -8.23 6.68
CA CYS A 146 5.78 -8.77 5.56
C CYS A 146 5.69 -10.31 5.54
N GLU A 147 5.93 -10.98 6.65
CA GLU A 147 5.84 -12.44 6.79
C GLU A 147 4.44 -12.96 6.42
N LYS A 148 3.37 -12.27 6.80
CA LYS A 148 2.01 -12.62 6.39
C LYS A 148 1.79 -12.49 4.88
N TYR A 149 2.31 -11.44 4.24
CA TYR A 149 2.22 -11.27 2.80
C TYR A 149 3.01 -12.32 2.02
N LEU A 150 4.21 -12.71 2.52
CA LEU A 150 4.98 -13.80 1.96
C LEU A 150 4.20 -15.13 2.03
N HIS A 151 3.58 -15.41 3.18
CA HIS A 151 2.71 -16.59 3.36
C HIS A 151 1.49 -16.58 2.44
N LEU A 152 1.04 -15.41 1.99
CA LEU A 152 -0.05 -15.26 1.01
C LEU A 152 0.44 -15.32 -0.45
N GLY A 153 1.70 -15.68 -0.67
CA GLY A 153 2.27 -15.94 -2.00
C GLY A 153 2.86 -14.70 -2.68
N MET A 154 3.08 -13.61 -1.95
CA MET A 154 3.94 -12.53 -2.44
C MET A 154 5.42 -12.86 -2.27
N GLN A 155 6.27 -12.17 -3.00
CA GLN A 155 7.73 -12.28 -2.91
C GLN A 155 8.31 -10.97 -2.40
N LEU A 156 9.38 -11.05 -1.59
CA LEU A 156 10.12 -9.87 -1.16
C LEU A 156 10.99 -9.39 -2.32
N ALA A 157 10.67 -8.22 -2.85
CA ALA A 157 11.42 -7.58 -3.93
C ALA A 157 12.56 -6.71 -3.42
N GLY A 158 12.42 -6.15 -2.21
CA GLY A 158 13.45 -5.31 -1.61
C GLY A 158 13.14 -4.90 -0.19
N THR A 159 14.16 -4.36 0.47
CA THR A 159 14.04 -3.77 1.81
C THR A 159 14.77 -2.44 1.82
N ARG A 160 14.14 -1.41 2.33
CA ARG A 160 14.71 -0.05 2.44
C ARG A 160 14.58 0.48 3.85
N ARG A 161 15.51 1.35 4.25
CA ARG A 161 15.43 2.03 5.54
C ARG A 161 14.38 3.16 5.48
N PHE A 162 13.61 3.28 6.53
CA PHE A 162 12.62 4.33 6.69
C PHE A 162 12.80 4.98 8.06
N GLY A 163 13.15 6.26 8.08
CA GLY A 163 13.55 6.91 9.33
C GLY A 163 14.83 6.30 9.94
N SER A 164 14.96 6.41 11.26
CA SER A 164 16.15 5.94 12.00
C SER A 164 16.10 4.45 12.36
N HIS A 165 14.92 3.90 12.60
CA HIS A 165 14.76 2.56 13.19
C HIS A 165 13.77 1.65 12.45
N SER A 166 13.06 2.17 11.44
CA SER A 166 12.04 1.42 10.71
C SER A 166 12.55 0.95 9.35
N ARG A 167 11.96 -0.12 8.84
CA ARG A 167 12.20 -0.66 7.50
C ARG A 167 10.90 -0.69 6.71
N LEU A 168 11.02 -0.50 5.40
CA LEU A 168 9.94 -0.77 4.45
C LEU A 168 10.32 -2.02 3.66
N TYR A 169 9.36 -2.92 3.51
CA TYR A 169 9.48 -4.16 2.76
C TYR A 169 8.65 -4.00 1.50
N ASP A 170 9.30 -3.99 0.35
CA ASP A 170 8.66 -3.94 -0.95
C ASP A 170 8.32 -5.37 -1.37
N LEU A 171 7.05 -5.63 -1.65
CA LEU A 171 6.54 -6.96 -1.99
C LEU A 171 5.87 -6.94 -3.36
N ILE A 172 6.00 -8.07 -4.07
CA ILE A 172 5.46 -8.27 -5.41
C ILE A 172 4.81 -9.64 -5.53
N LYS A 173 3.72 -9.72 -6.27
CA LYS A 173 3.14 -10.97 -6.77
C LYS A 173 2.98 -10.87 -8.27
N TYR A 174 3.69 -11.73 -8.98
CA TYR A 174 3.55 -11.85 -10.42
C TYR A 174 2.28 -12.63 -10.79
N PRO A 175 1.64 -12.33 -11.93
CA PRO A 175 0.57 -13.15 -12.48
C PRO A 175 1.10 -14.53 -12.87
N ALA A 176 0.27 -15.57 -12.73
CA ALA A 176 0.66 -16.96 -13.02
C ALA A 176 1.16 -17.16 -14.47
N PHE A 177 0.56 -16.44 -15.43
CA PHE A 177 0.92 -16.56 -16.84
C PHE A 177 2.22 -15.84 -17.27
N ALA A 178 2.86 -15.07 -16.39
CA ALA A 178 4.13 -14.41 -16.70
C ALA A 178 5.34 -15.38 -16.70
N GLY A 179 5.18 -16.58 -16.15
CA GLY A 179 6.26 -17.57 -16.02
C GLY A 179 6.56 -18.41 -17.26
N GLU A 180 5.64 -18.50 -18.22
CA GLU A 180 5.81 -19.41 -19.37
C GLU A 180 6.42 -18.75 -20.62
N LYS A 181 6.31 -17.44 -20.77
CA LYS A 181 6.86 -16.73 -21.96
C LYS A 181 8.38 -16.55 -21.97
N GLY A 182 9.08 -16.90 -20.90
CA GLY A 182 10.55 -16.73 -20.77
C GLY A 182 11.37 -18.00 -20.94
N ARG A 183 10.76 -19.17 -21.15
CA ARG A 183 11.50 -20.45 -21.24
C ARG A 183 11.57 -21.07 -22.65
N GLU A 184 10.94 -20.50 -23.64
CA GLU A 184 10.95 -21.05 -25.03
C GLU A 184 11.91 -20.34 -26.00
N SER A 185 12.86 -19.53 -25.53
CA SER A 185 13.91 -18.98 -26.38
C SER A 185 15.27 -19.13 -25.76
N LYS A 186 15.78 -20.37 -25.74
CA LYS A 186 17.22 -20.69 -25.73
C LYS A 186 17.45 -21.98 -26.47
#